data_c69b1b389e164958ec9c0825233b8c22
#
_entry.id   c69b1b389e164958ec9c0825233b8c22
#
_cell.length_a   1.000
_cell.length_b   1.000
_cell.length_c   1.000
_cell.angle_alpha   90.00
_cell.angle_beta   90.00
_cell.angle_gamma   90.00
#
_symmetry.space_group_name_H-M   'P 1'
#
loop_
_entity.id
_entity.type
_entity.pdbx_description
1 polymer ?
#
loop_
_entity_poly.entity_id
_entity_poly.type
_entity_poly.pdbx_seq_one_letter_code
_entity_poly.pdbx_strand_id
1 'polypeptide(L)'
;MFQAGDDLDVYFVEADWALQFVNDDTKTAPLESLGFTDANFSEMYSYTDEIGKSTSGVRKGASWQAAAGGFAYRTDLAEKYLGVKTPEDMQKQIGDWDGFLAAAKKVSDASNKKTAFCDTLGGLWQVFAAGRTTPWVVDGSLKIDESCQKFADIAKTLWDEGGVMKCDQWAKEWLPAGQTDDVMGYFVSTWGFGDTILCGAAGGKDGATYGKWNVCVGPQQYFWGGTWMVVNPKTDNAEEAQSFIKTFTVDDEQIKTYALDKPEYCNNTKVMADIISANQYKDTYVLNNLGGQNYFKVLDESVKGVNLKGLITPYDATIKTKFVKSVKESYLEGGKSWDDTVNDFKNAVSTELSDVNCD
;
A
#
# COMPACT_ATOMS: atom_id res chain seq x y z
N MET A 1 21.78 -9.14 1.78
CA MET A 1 22.29 -9.03 0.39
C MET A 1 21.74 -10.24 -0.37
N PHE A 2 20.82 -10.01 -1.32
CA PHE A 2 20.26 -11.09 -2.13
C PHE A 2 21.33 -11.53 -3.15
N GLN A 3 21.74 -12.78 -3.09
CA GLN A 3 22.49 -13.41 -4.15
C GLN A 3 21.53 -14.42 -4.79
N ALA A 4 21.05 -14.12 -6.02
CA ALA A 4 20.39 -15.13 -6.82
C ALA A 4 21.42 -16.23 -7.08
N GLY A 5 21.19 -17.44 -6.56
CA GLY A 5 21.94 -18.61 -6.95
C GLY A 5 21.68 -18.92 -8.43
N ASP A 6 22.58 -19.64 -9.07
CA ASP A 6 22.40 -20.05 -10.47
C ASP A 6 21.18 -20.95 -10.68
N ASP A 7 20.60 -21.50 -9.62
CA ASP A 7 19.45 -22.42 -9.62
C ASP A 7 18.08 -21.71 -9.52
N LEU A 8 18.02 -20.36 -9.52
CA LEU A 8 16.78 -19.62 -9.37
C LEU A 8 16.39 -18.94 -10.69
N ASP A 9 15.31 -19.36 -11.31
CA ASP A 9 14.83 -18.86 -12.60
C ASP A 9 13.97 -17.58 -12.46
N VAL A 10 12.96 -17.66 -11.60
CA VAL A 10 12.04 -16.56 -11.31
C VAL A 10 12.06 -16.27 -9.83
N TYR A 11 12.07 -15.00 -9.48
CA TYR A 11 11.98 -14.57 -8.09
C TYR A 11 11.11 -13.32 -7.93
N PHE A 12 10.80 -12.99 -6.70
CA PHE A 12 9.87 -11.93 -6.36
C PHE A 12 10.60 -10.75 -5.72
N VAL A 13 10.24 -9.55 -6.16
CA VAL A 13 10.72 -8.30 -5.58
C VAL A 13 9.53 -7.44 -5.14
N GLU A 14 9.63 -6.88 -3.95
CA GLU A 14 8.61 -5.98 -3.41
C GLU A 14 8.78 -4.58 -4.00
N ALA A 15 7.69 -3.81 -4.11
CA ALA A 15 7.61 -2.51 -4.77
C ALA A 15 8.74 -1.53 -4.39
N ASP A 16 9.01 -1.39 -3.09
CA ASP A 16 10.01 -0.45 -2.58
C ASP A 16 11.45 -0.79 -3.00
N TRP A 17 11.69 -2.04 -3.38
CA TRP A 17 13.01 -2.55 -3.78
C TRP A 17 13.11 -2.80 -5.28
N ALA A 18 11.97 -2.80 -6.00
CA ALA A 18 11.90 -3.23 -7.40
C ALA A 18 12.94 -2.52 -8.29
N LEU A 19 13.07 -1.20 -8.18
CA LEU A 19 14.02 -0.43 -9.00
C LEU A 19 15.50 -0.77 -8.75
N GLN A 20 15.86 -1.26 -7.57
CA GLN A 20 17.23 -1.75 -7.31
C GLN A 20 17.55 -3.03 -8.06
N PHE A 21 16.51 -3.81 -8.41
CA PHE A 21 16.64 -5.05 -9.16
C PHE A 21 16.50 -4.82 -10.66
N VAL A 22 15.45 -4.13 -11.10
CA VAL A 22 15.20 -3.92 -12.52
C VAL A 22 16.21 -2.99 -13.21
N ASN A 23 16.92 -2.16 -12.44
CA ASN A 23 18.02 -1.35 -12.96
C ASN A 23 19.36 -2.10 -13.07
N ASP A 24 19.43 -3.34 -12.59
CA ASP A 24 20.66 -4.13 -12.57
C ASP A 24 20.55 -5.32 -13.54
N ASP A 25 21.25 -5.25 -14.68
CA ASP A 25 21.24 -6.28 -15.71
C ASP A 25 21.87 -7.59 -15.23
N THR A 26 22.63 -7.58 -14.15
CA THR A 26 23.18 -8.79 -13.55
C THR A 26 22.19 -9.53 -12.66
N LYS A 27 21.09 -8.87 -12.28
CA LYS A 27 20.04 -9.43 -11.44
C LYS A 27 18.79 -9.82 -12.21
N THR A 28 18.39 -9.00 -13.20
CA THR A 28 17.11 -9.20 -13.90
C THR A 28 17.25 -9.14 -15.42
N ALA A 29 16.64 -10.11 -16.10
CA ALA A 29 16.55 -10.16 -17.56
C ALA A 29 15.38 -9.29 -18.07
N PRO A 30 15.48 -8.68 -19.25
CA PRO A 30 14.33 -8.09 -19.95
C PRO A 30 13.25 -9.13 -20.23
N LEU A 31 11.98 -8.84 -19.95
CA LEU A 31 10.89 -9.77 -20.26
C LEU A 31 10.72 -9.98 -21.78
N GLU A 32 11.16 -9.04 -22.60
CA GLU A 32 11.22 -9.20 -24.05
C GLU A 32 12.11 -10.38 -24.47
N SER A 33 13.20 -10.65 -23.73
CA SER A 33 14.10 -11.80 -24.01
C SER A 33 13.42 -13.16 -23.82
N LEU A 34 12.30 -13.20 -23.08
CA LEU A 34 11.45 -14.36 -22.91
C LEU A 34 10.30 -14.40 -23.91
N GLY A 35 10.24 -13.48 -24.88
CA GLY A 35 9.20 -13.42 -25.90
C GLY A 35 7.96 -12.62 -25.51
N PHE A 36 7.97 -11.87 -24.39
CA PHE A 36 6.90 -10.93 -24.10
C PHE A 36 7.00 -9.67 -24.97
N THR A 37 5.84 -9.08 -25.25
CA THR A 37 5.70 -7.81 -25.98
C THR A 37 4.89 -6.83 -25.14
N ASP A 38 4.89 -5.53 -25.49
CA ASP A 38 4.07 -4.53 -24.82
C ASP A 38 2.57 -4.86 -24.86
N ALA A 39 2.11 -5.51 -25.94
CA ALA A 39 0.72 -5.91 -26.06
C ALA A 39 0.28 -6.93 -24.97
N ASN A 40 1.19 -7.73 -24.44
CA ASN A 40 0.88 -8.66 -23.36
C ASN A 40 0.50 -7.96 -22.05
N PHE A 41 0.96 -6.74 -21.86
CA PHE A 41 0.79 -5.95 -20.63
C PHE A 41 -0.14 -4.75 -20.81
N SER A 42 -0.90 -4.68 -21.91
CA SER A 42 -1.80 -3.57 -22.21
C SER A 42 -2.92 -3.37 -21.20
N GLU A 43 -3.32 -4.44 -20.50
CA GLU A 43 -4.37 -4.42 -19.49
C GLU A 43 -3.83 -4.18 -18.06
N MET A 44 -2.53 -4.01 -17.89
CA MET A 44 -1.96 -3.63 -16.59
C MET A 44 -2.24 -2.15 -16.26
N TYR A 45 -2.42 -1.85 -14.97
CA TYR A 45 -2.44 -0.47 -14.51
C TYR A 45 -1.07 0.17 -14.73
N SER A 46 -1.06 1.39 -15.31
CA SER A 46 0.18 2.07 -15.74
C SER A 46 1.21 2.24 -14.63
N TYR A 47 0.78 2.53 -13.42
CA TYR A 47 1.71 2.71 -12.29
C TYR A 47 2.44 1.41 -11.90
N THR A 48 1.81 0.25 -12.07
CA THR A 48 2.45 -1.04 -11.79
C THR A 48 3.47 -1.39 -12.88
N ASP A 49 3.17 -1.05 -14.13
CA ASP A 49 4.09 -1.22 -15.27
C ASP A 49 5.34 -0.34 -15.12
N GLU A 50 5.18 0.90 -14.64
CA GLU A 50 6.30 1.80 -14.36
C GLU A 50 7.28 1.23 -13.32
N ILE A 51 6.77 0.58 -12.26
CA ILE A 51 7.61 -0.04 -11.22
C ILE A 51 8.40 -1.23 -11.77
N GLY A 52 7.82 -1.96 -12.71
CA GLY A 52 8.46 -3.12 -13.37
C GLY A 52 9.50 -2.76 -14.43
N LYS A 53 9.65 -1.46 -14.74
CA LYS A 53 10.61 -0.98 -15.75
C LYS A 53 11.86 -0.39 -15.10
N SER A 54 12.99 -0.60 -15.77
CA SER A 54 14.22 0.12 -15.46
C SER A 54 14.08 1.61 -15.79
N THR A 55 14.98 2.44 -15.28
CA THR A 55 15.06 3.86 -15.61
C THR A 55 15.30 4.14 -17.11
N SER A 56 15.83 3.14 -17.85
CA SER A 56 15.94 3.18 -19.30
C SER A 56 14.67 2.76 -20.05
N GLY A 57 13.58 2.43 -19.33
CA GLY A 57 12.28 2.05 -19.90
C GLY A 57 12.16 0.57 -20.29
N VAL A 58 13.15 -0.27 -19.98
CA VAL A 58 13.12 -1.70 -20.28
C VAL A 58 12.28 -2.42 -19.21
N ARG A 59 11.23 -3.15 -19.65
CA ARG A 59 10.39 -3.97 -18.73
C ARG A 59 11.13 -5.21 -18.33
N LYS A 60 11.33 -5.38 -17.02
CA LYS A 60 12.03 -6.52 -16.42
C LYS A 60 11.22 -7.21 -15.32
N GLY A 61 10.13 -6.62 -14.89
CA GLY A 61 9.23 -7.19 -13.91
C GLY A 61 7.77 -7.00 -14.28
N ALA A 62 6.92 -7.94 -13.86
CA ALA A 62 5.48 -7.86 -13.99
C ALA A 62 4.80 -8.26 -12.68
N SER A 63 3.76 -7.53 -12.28
CA SER A 63 2.99 -7.79 -11.06
C SER A 63 1.61 -8.32 -11.38
N TRP A 64 1.14 -9.28 -10.59
CA TRP A 64 -0.27 -9.70 -10.59
C TRP A 64 -1.14 -8.84 -9.68
N GLN A 65 -0.54 -8.02 -8.80
CA GLN A 65 -1.23 -7.20 -7.81
C GLN A 65 -1.37 -5.77 -8.29
N ALA A 66 -2.59 -5.22 -8.22
CA ALA A 66 -2.80 -3.79 -8.42
C ALA A 66 -2.36 -2.97 -7.20
N ALA A 67 -2.36 -3.58 -6.02
CA ALA A 67 -1.91 -3.00 -4.76
C ALA A 67 -2.55 -1.63 -4.42
N ALA A 68 -3.77 -1.39 -4.91
CA ALA A 68 -4.56 -0.22 -4.53
C ALA A 68 -5.01 -0.31 -3.08
N GLY A 69 -5.11 0.83 -2.42
CA GLY A 69 -5.44 0.92 -1.02
C GLY A 69 -6.87 1.35 -0.72
N GLY A 70 -7.29 1.14 0.52
CA GLY A 70 -8.56 1.60 1.07
C GLY A 70 -8.49 1.71 2.59
N PHE A 71 -9.45 2.41 3.18
CA PHE A 71 -9.60 2.50 4.62
C PHE A 71 -10.64 1.48 5.10
N ALA A 72 -10.17 0.40 5.72
CA ALA A 72 -11.01 -0.61 6.34
C ALA A 72 -11.36 -0.18 7.77
N TYR A 73 -12.62 -0.29 8.15
CA TYR A 73 -13.10 0.21 9.44
C TYR A 73 -14.12 -0.73 10.09
N ARG A 74 -14.19 -0.66 11.41
CA ARG A 74 -15.16 -1.36 12.27
C ARG A 74 -16.54 -0.73 12.13
N THR A 75 -17.50 -1.47 11.60
CA THR A 75 -18.88 -1.01 11.37
C THR A 75 -19.63 -0.72 12.65
N ASP A 76 -19.43 -1.52 13.69
CA ASP A 76 -20.03 -1.33 15.00
C ASP A 76 -19.52 -0.05 15.70
N LEU A 77 -18.22 0.25 15.58
CA LEU A 77 -17.66 1.50 16.11
C LEU A 77 -18.08 2.72 15.27
N ALA A 78 -18.20 2.55 13.94
CA ALA A 78 -18.70 3.61 13.06
C ALA A 78 -20.14 3.99 13.39
N GLU A 79 -21.03 3.02 13.60
CA GLU A 79 -22.40 3.29 14.04
C GLU A 79 -22.43 3.92 15.43
N LYS A 80 -21.65 3.39 16.37
CA LYS A 80 -21.59 3.85 17.76
C LYS A 80 -21.14 5.30 17.90
N TYR A 81 -20.06 5.69 17.24
CA TYR A 81 -19.41 6.98 17.43
C TYR A 81 -19.78 8.03 16.38
N LEU A 82 -20.03 7.61 15.15
CA LEU A 82 -20.25 8.50 14.01
C LEU A 82 -21.70 8.49 13.52
N GLY A 83 -22.50 7.47 13.86
CA GLY A 83 -23.84 7.24 13.33
C GLY A 83 -23.85 6.74 11.89
N VAL A 84 -22.72 6.24 11.40
CA VAL A 84 -22.50 5.74 10.04
C VAL A 84 -22.91 4.26 9.95
N LYS A 85 -23.70 3.91 8.92
CA LYS A 85 -24.22 2.55 8.73
C LYS A 85 -23.79 1.91 7.43
N THR A 86 -23.36 2.69 6.44
CA THR A 86 -22.99 2.19 5.12
C THR A 86 -21.59 2.67 4.72
N PRO A 87 -20.89 1.93 3.83
CA PRO A 87 -19.59 2.38 3.30
C PRO A 87 -19.70 3.73 2.57
N GLU A 88 -20.81 3.99 1.89
CA GLU A 88 -21.07 5.24 1.18
C GLU A 88 -21.18 6.42 2.14
N ASP A 89 -21.83 6.23 3.30
CA ASP A 89 -21.94 7.27 4.33
C ASP A 89 -20.58 7.51 4.99
N MET A 90 -19.80 6.45 5.21
CA MET A 90 -18.42 6.57 5.70
C MET A 90 -17.57 7.37 4.72
N GLN A 91 -17.59 7.00 3.43
CA GLN A 91 -16.85 7.72 2.40
C GLN A 91 -17.23 9.21 2.32
N LYS A 92 -18.52 9.56 2.42
CA LYS A 92 -18.94 10.95 2.46
C LYS A 92 -18.36 11.71 3.65
N GLN A 93 -18.21 11.04 4.79
CA GLN A 93 -17.74 11.67 6.03
C GLN A 93 -16.22 11.87 6.06
N ILE A 94 -15.45 10.95 5.42
CA ILE A 94 -13.98 10.95 5.47
C ILE A 94 -13.33 11.05 4.09
N GLY A 95 -14.07 11.54 3.08
CA GLY A 95 -13.62 11.60 1.69
C GLY A 95 -12.55 12.65 1.40
N ASP A 96 -12.15 13.42 2.39
CA ASP A 96 -11.01 14.33 2.39
C ASP A 96 -10.34 14.36 3.78
N TRP A 97 -9.20 15.03 3.89
CA TRP A 97 -8.44 15.08 5.13
C TRP A 97 -9.12 15.88 6.23
N ASP A 98 -9.91 16.91 5.91
CA ASP A 98 -10.66 17.69 6.89
C ASP A 98 -11.77 16.85 7.51
N GLY A 99 -12.53 16.13 6.70
CA GLY A 99 -13.54 15.17 7.15
C GLY A 99 -12.94 14.02 7.96
N PHE A 100 -11.77 13.51 7.53
CA PHE A 100 -11.05 12.46 8.24
C PHE A 100 -10.64 12.91 9.65
N LEU A 101 -10.04 14.10 9.78
CA LEU A 101 -9.66 14.67 11.07
C LEU A 101 -10.87 14.95 11.96
N ALA A 102 -11.96 15.50 11.38
CA ALA A 102 -13.19 15.74 12.12
C ALA A 102 -13.83 14.46 12.67
N ALA A 103 -13.82 13.38 11.86
CA ALA A 103 -14.29 12.05 12.29
C ALA A 103 -13.39 11.47 13.38
N ALA A 104 -12.08 11.56 13.22
CA ALA A 104 -11.09 11.10 14.19
C ALA A 104 -11.27 11.79 15.55
N LYS A 105 -11.43 13.13 15.53
CA LYS A 105 -11.70 13.90 16.74
C LYS A 105 -13.00 13.46 17.43
N LYS A 106 -14.08 13.28 16.65
CA LYS A 106 -15.37 12.84 17.20
C LYS A 106 -15.29 11.48 17.87
N VAL A 107 -14.57 10.53 17.27
CA VAL A 107 -14.32 9.19 17.86
C VAL A 107 -13.49 9.31 19.14
N SER A 108 -12.40 10.07 19.07
CA SER A 108 -11.51 10.29 20.23
C SER A 108 -12.26 10.91 21.42
N ASP A 109 -13.02 12.00 21.19
CA ASP A 109 -13.81 12.66 22.23
C ASP A 109 -14.88 11.71 22.83
N ALA A 110 -15.64 11.01 21.98
CA ALA A 110 -16.70 10.10 22.41
C ALA A 110 -16.18 8.85 23.15
N SER A 111 -14.98 8.41 22.83
CA SER A 111 -14.32 7.26 23.49
C SER A 111 -13.46 7.66 24.69
N ASN A 112 -13.34 8.95 25.02
CA ASN A 112 -12.36 9.49 25.98
C ASN A 112 -10.92 9.07 25.63
N LYS A 113 -10.54 9.22 24.35
CA LYS A 113 -9.23 8.87 23.78
C LYS A 113 -8.83 7.38 23.91
N LYS A 114 -9.82 6.49 24.07
CA LYS A 114 -9.57 5.04 24.17
C LYS A 114 -9.51 4.38 22.80
N THR A 115 -10.25 4.90 21.82
CA THR A 115 -10.31 4.36 20.46
C THR A 115 -9.56 5.29 19.51
N ALA A 116 -8.44 4.83 18.95
CA ALA A 116 -7.80 5.51 17.83
C ALA A 116 -8.66 5.35 16.57
N PHE A 117 -8.78 6.41 15.79
CA PHE A 117 -9.56 6.39 14.55
C PHE A 117 -8.89 5.55 13.45
N CYS A 118 -7.58 5.71 13.32
CA CYS A 118 -6.79 4.92 12.38
C CYS A 118 -5.61 4.24 13.06
N ASP A 119 -5.04 3.30 12.33
CA ASP A 119 -3.89 2.52 12.77
C ASP A 119 -2.63 3.40 12.94
N THR A 120 -1.50 3.04 12.37
CA THR A 120 -0.20 3.62 12.71
C THR A 120 0.20 4.77 11.78
N LEU A 121 1.25 5.51 12.16
CA LEU A 121 1.88 6.50 11.29
C LEU A 121 2.41 5.87 10.00
N GLY A 122 2.85 4.61 10.05
CA GLY A 122 3.26 3.86 8.87
C GLY A 122 2.12 3.62 7.89
N GLY A 123 0.93 3.23 8.38
CA GLY A 123 -0.28 3.10 7.56
C GLY A 123 -0.72 4.43 6.96
N LEU A 124 -0.75 5.47 7.78
CA LEU A 124 -1.08 6.83 7.34
C LEU A 124 -0.12 7.33 6.25
N TRP A 125 1.19 7.07 6.39
CA TRP A 125 2.20 7.47 5.41
C TRP A 125 1.97 6.85 4.03
N GLN A 126 1.47 5.61 3.93
CA GLN A 126 1.22 4.97 2.63
C GLN A 126 0.28 5.82 1.77
N VAL A 127 -0.70 6.46 2.40
CA VAL A 127 -1.66 7.33 1.69
C VAL A 127 -0.96 8.58 1.15
N PHE A 128 -0.10 9.21 1.95
CA PHE A 128 0.65 10.39 1.53
C PHE A 128 1.74 10.07 0.52
N ALA A 129 2.39 8.92 0.65
CA ALA A 129 3.45 8.50 -0.27
C ALA A 129 2.99 8.46 -1.73
N ALA A 130 1.76 7.98 -1.96
CA ALA A 130 1.17 7.94 -3.30
C ALA A 130 0.70 9.30 -3.84
N GLY A 131 0.54 10.28 -2.96
CA GLY A 131 0.13 11.64 -3.31
C GLY A 131 1.28 12.61 -3.55
N ARG A 132 2.53 12.17 -3.45
CA ARG A 132 3.70 12.98 -3.78
C ARG A 132 3.68 13.40 -5.25
N THR A 133 4.24 14.54 -5.54
CA THR A 133 4.45 15.06 -6.91
C THR A 133 5.93 15.10 -7.29
N THR A 134 6.81 14.94 -6.31
CA THR A 134 8.26 14.96 -6.47
C THR A 134 8.86 13.66 -5.93
N PRO A 135 9.76 12.98 -6.66
CA PRO A 135 10.48 11.83 -6.16
C PRO A 135 11.43 12.23 -5.02
N TRP A 136 11.80 11.26 -4.17
CA TRP A 136 12.73 11.53 -3.08
C TRP A 136 14.12 11.97 -3.53
N VAL A 137 14.57 11.51 -4.69
CA VAL A 137 15.90 11.88 -5.22
C VAL A 137 15.75 12.37 -6.66
N VAL A 138 16.24 13.58 -6.92
CA VAL A 138 16.34 14.20 -8.24
C VAL A 138 17.77 14.65 -8.46
N ASP A 139 18.39 14.21 -9.54
CA ASP A 139 19.78 14.55 -9.89
C ASP A 139 20.76 14.34 -8.71
N GLY A 140 20.60 13.21 -8.00
CA GLY A 140 21.41 12.82 -6.86
C GLY A 140 21.15 13.63 -5.58
N SER A 141 20.15 14.50 -5.54
CA SER A 141 19.83 15.35 -4.38
C SER A 141 18.48 14.95 -3.77
N LEU A 142 18.44 14.88 -2.42
CA LEU A 142 17.21 14.67 -1.66
C LEU A 142 16.23 15.81 -1.89
N LYS A 143 14.97 15.47 -2.18
CA LYS A 143 13.85 16.41 -2.30
C LYS A 143 12.77 16.06 -1.28
N ILE A 144 12.21 17.09 -0.67
CA ILE A 144 11.12 16.96 0.30
C ILE A 144 9.87 17.56 -0.33
N ASP A 145 8.94 16.70 -0.69
CA ASP A 145 7.66 17.07 -1.30
C ASP A 145 6.76 17.79 -0.27
N GLU A 146 5.88 18.68 -0.73
CA GLU A 146 4.93 19.39 0.13
C GLU A 146 4.02 18.43 0.92
N SER A 147 3.71 17.26 0.37
CA SER A 147 2.94 16.23 1.05
C SER A 147 3.61 15.73 2.33
N CYS A 148 4.93 15.85 2.45
CA CYS A 148 5.68 15.46 3.65
C CYS A 148 5.30 16.34 4.86
N GLN A 149 5.22 17.66 4.67
CA GLN A 149 4.78 18.56 5.75
C GLN A 149 3.31 18.36 6.05
N LYS A 150 2.46 18.23 5.03
CA LYS A 150 1.04 17.94 5.22
C LYS A 150 0.81 16.66 6.01
N PHE A 151 1.59 15.60 5.72
CA PHE A 151 1.58 14.36 6.52
C PHE A 151 1.94 14.65 7.98
N ALA A 152 3.03 15.38 8.24
CA ALA A 152 3.48 15.68 9.59
C ALA A 152 2.44 16.46 10.40
N ASP A 153 1.78 17.46 9.79
CA ASP A 153 0.75 18.28 10.43
C ASP A 153 -0.52 17.48 10.76
N ILE A 154 -0.96 16.62 9.83
CA ILE A 154 -2.11 15.73 10.05
C ILE A 154 -1.75 14.67 11.10
N ALA A 155 -0.57 14.06 11.00
CA ALA A 155 -0.06 13.11 11.99
C ALA A 155 0.00 13.74 13.39
N LYS A 156 0.44 15.00 13.49
CA LYS A 156 0.47 15.72 14.76
C LYS A 156 -0.93 15.94 15.35
N THR A 157 -1.88 16.35 14.55
CA THR A 157 -3.27 16.51 14.99
C THR A 157 -3.84 15.20 15.52
N LEU A 158 -3.68 14.11 14.75
CA LEU A 158 -4.12 12.77 15.17
C LEU A 158 -3.39 12.27 16.43
N TRP A 159 -2.10 12.53 16.54
CA TRP A 159 -1.27 12.12 17.67
C TRP A 159 -1.67 12.81 18.97
N ASP A 160 -1.86 14.13 18.93
CA ASP A 160 -2.19 14.95 20.10
C ASP A 160 -3.63 14.68 20.56
N GLU A 161 -4.53 14.42 19.63
CA GLU A 161 -5.94 14.12 19.90
C GLU A 161 -6.21 12.64 20.21
N GLY A 162 -5.25 11.73 20.04
CA GLY A 162 -5.44 10.29 20.25
C GLY A 162 -6.19 9.60 19.10
N GLY A 163 -6.14 10.19 17.91
CA GLY A 163 -6.79 9.67 16.69
C GLY A 163 -5.97 8.62 15.93
N VAL A 164 -4.69 8.43 16.27
CA VAL A 164 -3.78 7.45 15.65
C VAL A 164 -3.15 6.56 16.73
N MET A 165 -2.93 5.29 16.42
CA MET A 165 -2.21 4.38 17.31
C MET A 165 -0.75 4.82 17.43
N LYS A 166 -0.18 4.70 18.64
CA LYS A 166 1.19 5.13 18.94
C LYS A 166 2.23 4.01 18.81
N CYS A 167 1.83 2.79 18.49
CA CYS A 167 2.75 1.71 18.15
C CYS A 167 3.28 1.83 16.71
N ASP A 168 4.35 1.11 16.41
CA ASP A 168 4.85 1.00 15.05
C ASP A 168 4.03 -0.03 14.25
N GLN A 169 3.97 0.19 12.94
CA GLN A 169 3.42 -0.80 12.02
C GLN A 169 4.23 -2.10 12.12
N TRP A 170 3.56 -3.24 12.10
CA TRP A 170 4.11 -4.58 12.32
C TRP A 170 4.59 -4.86 13.76
N ALA A 171 4.41 -3.94 14.70
CA ALA A 171 4.61 -4.26 16.12
C ALA A 171 3.59 -5.29 16.60
N LYS A 172 3.90 -5.99 17.69
CA LYS A 172 3.04 -7.06 18.23
C LYS A 172 1.65 -6.57 18.66
N GLU A 173 1.49 -5.28 18.96
CA GLU A 173 0.24 -4.64 19.38
C GLU A 173 -0.65 -4.22 18.22
N TRP A 174 -0.09 -4.10 17.02
CA TRP A 174 -0.74 -3.49 15.86
C TRP A 174 -2.03 -4.23 15.47
N LEU A 175 -1.92 -5.50 15.06
CA LEU A 175 -3.10 -6.27 14.64
C LEU A 175 -4.06 -6.60 15.81
N PRO A 176 -3.59 -7.01 17.01
CA PRO A 176 -4.49 -7.30 18.13
C PRO A 176 -5.41 -6.14 18.54
N ALA A 177 -5.03 -4.89 18.31
CA ALA A 177 -5.87 -3.73 18.58
C ALA A 177 -7.21 -3.76 17.81
N GLY A 178 -7.25 -4.40 16.64
CA GLY A 178 -8.49 -4.57 15.85
C GLY A 178 -9.49 -5.55 16.48
N GLN A 179 -9.06 -6.40 17.42
CA GLN A 179 -9.93 -7.34 18.14
C GLN A 179 -10.65 -6.69 19.31
N THR A 180 -10.25 -5.47 19.66
CA THR A 180 -10.80 -4.67 20.77
C THR A 180 -11.40 -3.37 20.22
N ASP A 181 -11.76 -2.45 21.14
CA ASP A 181 -12.18 -1.09 20.78
C ASP A 181 -11.00 -0.10 20.73
N ASP A 182 -9.74 -0.58 20.72
CA ASP A 182 -8.57 0.30 20.75
C ASP A 182 -8.32 1.02 19.43
N VAL A 183 -8.74 0.43 18.29
CA VAL A 183 -8.65 1.04 16.97
C VAL A 183 -9.92 0.84 16.16
N MET A 184 -10.31 1.88 15.42
CA MET A 184 -11.50 1.83 14.57
C MET A 184 -11.17 1.37 13.15
N GLY A 185 -10.01 1.71 12.59
CA GLY A 185 -9.72 1.40 11.20
C GLY A 185 -8.24 1.22 10.88
N TYR A 186 -8.01 0.58 9.74
CA TYR A 186 -6.69 0.32 9.16
C TYR A 186 -6.63 0.82 7.72
N PHE A 187 -5.53 1.42 7.35
CA PHE A 187 -5.19 1.54 5.94
C PHE A 187 -4.71 0.19 5.43
N VAL A 188 -5.34 -0.32 4.37
CA VAL A 188 -5.04 -1.64 3.79
C VAL A 188 -4.82 -1.53 2.29
N SER A 189 -4.11 -2.49 1.73
CA SER A 189 -3.95 -2.67 0.28
C SER A 189 -4.60 -3.98 -0.16
N THR A 190 -4.66 -4.26 -1.46
CA THR A 190 -5.28 -5.47 -2.01
C THR A 190 -4.84 -6.75 -1.30
N TRP A 191 -3.55 -6.90 -1.04
CA TRP A 191 -2.95 -8.04 -0.35
C TRP A 191 -3.20 -8.06 1.18
N GLY A 192 -3.70 -6.94 1.74
CA GLY A 192 -3.89 -6.77 3.19
C GLY A 192 -5.27 -7.19 3.70
N PHE A 193 -6.23 -7.54 2.84
CA PHE A 193 -7.59 -7.92 3.29
C PHE A 193 -7.66 -9.29 3.98
N GLY A 194 -6.73 -10.19 3.68
CA GLY A 194 -6.59 -11.50 4.33
C GLY A 194 -5.91 -11.42 5.71
N ASP A 195 -5.28 -12.53 6.10
CA ASP A 195 -4.64 -12.68 7.42
C ASP A 195 -3.44 -11.75 7.63
N THR A 196 -2.87 -11.24 6.55
CA THR A 196 -1.73 -10.32 6.62
C THR A 196 -2.04 -9.05 7.42
N ILE A 197 -3.25 -8.48 7.25
CA ILE A 197 -3.70 -7.31 8.02
C ILE A 197 -5.13 -7.52 8.55
N LEU A 198 -6.16 -7.45 7.70
CA LEU A 198 -7.53 -7.20 8.15
C LEU A 198 -8.17 -8.41 8.83
N CYS A 199 -8.04 -9.62 8.26
CA CYS A 199 -8.54 -10.82 8.93
C CYS A 199 -7.71 -11.16 10.17
N GLY A 200 -6.39 -10.87 10.17
CA GLY A 200 -5.52 -10.94 11.34
C GLY A 200 -5.95 -9.96 12.43
N ALA A 201 -6.26 -8.72 12.06
CA ALA A 201 -6.80 -7.70 12.97
C ALA A 201 -8.18 -8.07 13.52
N ALA A 202 -8.98 -8.83 12.78
CA ALA A 202 -10.25 -9.35 13.26
C ALA A 202 -10.10 -10.53 14.25
N GLY A 203 -8.91 -11.13 14.35
CA GLY A 203 -8.64 -12.32 15.16
C GLY A 203 -8.96 -13.64 14.43
N GLY A 204 -8.98 -13.63 13.10
CA GLY A 204 -9.37 -14.78 12.29
C GLY A 204 -10.87 -15.03 12.29
N LYS A 205 -11.31 -16.20 11.80
CA LYS A 205 -12.73 -16.57 11.70
C LYS A 205 -13.50 -16.60 13.02
N ASP A 206 -12.79 -16.92 14.10
CA ASP A 206 -13.36 -17.00 15.45
C ASP A 206 -13.11 -15.73 16.26
N GLY A 207 -12.53 -14.71 15.63
CA GLY A 207 -12.17 -13.46 16.27
C GLY A 207 -13.37 -12.59 16.65
N ALA A 208 -13.21 -11.80 17.69
CA ALA A 208 -14.29 -11.01 18.30
C ALA A 208 -14.90 -9.97 17.32
N THR A 209 -14.13 -9.58 16.29
CA THR A 209 -14.54 -8.54 15.33
C THR A 209 -14.68 -9.05 13.90
N TYR A 210 -14.58 -10.36 13.69
CA TYR A 210 -14.83 -10.97 12.39
C TYR A 210 -16.26 -10.69 11.93
N GLY A 211 -16.41 -10.30 10.67
CA GLY A 211 -17.70 -9.92 10.08
C GLY A 211 -18.19 -8.50 10.43
N LYS A 212 -17.38 -7.73 11.17
CA LYS A 212 -17.71 -6.36 11.59
C LYS A 212 -16.87 -5.29 10.88
N TRP A 213 -16.35 -5.59 9.71
CA TRP A 213 -15.53 -4.67 8.94
C TRP A 213 -16.20 -4.29 7.64
N ASN A 214 -15.96 -3.07 7.20
CA ASN A 214 -16.23 -2.59 5.84
C ASN A 214 -15.03 -1.77 5.37
N VAL A 215 -15.00 -1.44 4.07
CA VAL A 215 -13.96 -0.62 3.47
C VAL A 215 -14.57 0.50 2.63
N CYS A 216 -13.90 1.64 2.62
CA CYS A 216 -14.11 2.75 1.70
C CYS A 216 -12.77 3.24 1.16
N VAL A 217 -12.77 4.13 0.16
CA VAL A 217 -11.52 4.69 -0.39
C VAL A 217 -10.75 5.44 0.70
N GLY A 218 -11.46 6.19 1.54
CA GLY A 218 -10.86 7.06 2.55
C GLY A 218 -10.60 8.47 2.03
N PRO A 219 -9.70 9.23 2.68
CA PRO A 219 -9.49 10.65 2.36
C PRO A 219 -8.72 10.90 1.07
N GLN A 220 -8.05 9.88 0.55
CA GLN A 220 -7.24 9.95 -0.66
C GLN A 220 -7.00 8.54 -1.23
N GLN A 221 -6.97 8.43 -2.54
CA GLN A 221 -6.58 7.22 -3.24
C GLN A 221 -5.07 6.99 -3.08
N TYR A 222 -4.66 5.73 -2.93
CA TYR A 222 -3.25 5.41 -2.73
C TYR A 222 -2.88 4.00 -3.20
N PHE A 223 -1.60 3.79 -3.33
CA PHE A 223 -0.93 2.54 -3.63
C PHE A 223 -0.05 2.14 -2.44
N TRP A 224 -0.02 0.85 -2.12
CA TRP A 224 0.88 0.35 -1.09
C TRP A 224 1.37 -1.07 -1.39
N GLY A 225 2.69 -1.19 -1.54
CA GLY A 225 3.38 -2.46 -1.71
C GLY A 225 3.10 -3.13 -3.05
N GLY A 226 2.95 -4.44 -3.04
CA GLY A 226 2.85 -5.28 -4.22
C GLY A 226 4.16 -5.95 -4.57
N THR A 227 4.07 -6.98 -5.40
CA THR A 227 5.18 -7.88 -5.70
C THR A 227 5.33 -8.04 -7.21
N TRP A 228 6.56 -7.90 -7.69
CA TRP A 228 6.92 -8.11 -9.10
C TRP A 228 7.64 -9.44 -9.28
N MET A 229 7.24 -10.19 -10.27
CA MET A 229 7.97 -11.34 -10.78
C MET A 229 9.06 -10.83 -11.71
N VAL A 230 10.29 -11.22 -11.45
CA VAL A 230 11.49 -10.91 -12.25
C VAL A 230 12.24 -12.18 -12.55
N VAL A 231 13.03 -12.18 -13.64
CA VAL A 231 13.72 -13.36 -14.15
C VAL A 231 15.22 -13.21 -13.99
N ASN A 232 15.88 -14.27 -13.53
CA ASN A 232 17.32 -14.34 -13.47
C ASN A 232 17.91 -14.31 -14.89
N PRO A 233 18.85 -13.41 -15.21
CA PRO A 233 19.45 -13.35 -16.54
C PRO A 233 20.25 -14.61 -16.95
N LYS A 234 20.53 -15.49 -15.99
CA LYS A 234 21.21 -16.75 -16.21
C LYS A 234 20.27 -17.95 -16.32
N THR A 235 18.95 -17.73 -16.38
CA THR A 235 17.98 -18.83 -16.50
C THR A 235 18.27 -19.65 -17.76
N ASP A 236 18.23 -20.94 -17.62
CA ASP A 236 18.21 -21.92 -18.73
C ASP A 236 16.80 -22.48 -18.97
N ASN A 237 15.81 -22.03 -18.20
CA ASN A 237 14.40 -22.45 -18.25
C ASN A 237 13.50 -21.26 -18.70
N ALA A 238 13.88 -20.60 -19.81
CA ALA A 238 13.19 -19.38 -20.28
C ALA A 238 11.72 -19.60 -20.66
N GLU A 239 11.36 -20.77 -21.24
CA GLU A 239 9.99 -21.12 -21.61
C GLU A 239 9.11 -21.32 -20.36
N GLU A 240 9.62 -21.99 -19.34
CA GLU A 240 8.94 -22.22 -18.07
C GLU A 240 8.77 -20.90 -17.31
N ALA A 241 9.80 -20.07 -17.26
CA ALA A 241 9.75 -18.74 -16.66
C ALA A 241 8.70 -17.85 -17.35
N GLN A 242 8.66 -17.85 -18.69
CA GLN A 242 7.63 -17.16 -19.47
C GLN A 242 6.23 -17.69 -19.13
N SER A 243 6.04 -18.99 -19.15
CA SER A 243 4.75 -19.64 -18.85
C SER A 243 4.26 -19.28 -17.45
N PHE A 244 5.17 -19.30 -16.47
CA PHE A 244 4.86 -18.95 -15.09
C PHE A 244 4.38 -17.49 -14.98
N ILE A 245 5.15 -16.53 -15.50
CA ILE A 245 4.78 -15.11 -15.47
C ILE A 245 3.46 -14.88 -16.21
N LYS A 246 3.29 -15.47 -17.40
CA LYS A 246 2.09 -15.34 -18.23
C LYS A 246 0.83 -15.78 -17.49
N THR A 247 0.91 -16.86 -16.74
CA THR A 247 -0.23 -17.41 -15.96
C THR A 247 -0.81 -16.39 -14.99
N PHE A 248 0.03 -15.59 -14.34
CA PHE A 248 -0.42 -14.64 -13.31
C PHE A 248 -0.63 -13.22 -13.82
N THR A 249 -0.09 -12.85 -15.00
CA THR A 249 -0.07 -11.45 -15.44
C THR A 249 -0.71 -11.20 -16.80
N VAL A 250 -0.94 -12.24 -17.61
CA VAL A 250 -1.40 -12.11 -19.01
C VAL A 250 -2.61 -13.00 -19.31
N ASP A 251 -2.73 -14.16 -18.70
CA ASP A 251 -3.81 -15.11 -18.95
C ASP A 251 -5.08 -14.68 -18.20
N ASP A 252 -6.04 -14.08 -18.91
CA ASP A 252 -7.29 -13.56 -18.35
C ASP A 252 -8.06 -14.60 -17.53
N GLU A 253 -8.11 -15.87 -17.97
CA GLU A 253 -8.85 -16.94 -17.29
C GLU A 253 -8.17 -17.33 -15.97
N GLN A 254 -6.84 -17.40 -15.96
CA GLN A 254 -6.09 -17.71 -14.75
C GLN A 254 -6.15 -16.55 -13.76
N ILE A 255 -5.99 -15.31 -14.24
CA ILE A 255 -6.14 -14.11 -13.41
C ILE A 255 -7.53 -14.04 -12.80
N LYS A 256 -8.59 -14.29 -13.59
CA LYS A 256 -9.97 -14.33 -13.09
C LYS A 256 -10.18 -15.40 -12.03
N THR A 257 -9.66 -16.60 -12.27
CA THR A 257 -9.72 -17.70 -11.30
C THR A 257 -9.01 -17.31 -10.00
N TYR A 258 -7.81 -16.75 -10.10
CA TYR A 258 -7.07 -16.30 -8.95
C TYR A 258 -7.78 -15.19 -8.17
N ALA A 259 -8.29 -14.16 -8.87
CA ALA A 259 -9.02 -13.04 -8.26
C ALA A 259 -10.25 -13.49 -7.46
N LEU A 260 -10.96 -14.53 -7.94
CA LEU A 260 -12.16 -15.05 -7.29
C LEU A 260 -11.84 -16.05 -6.16
N ASP A 261 -10.79 -16.85 -6.29
CA ASP A 261 -10.43 -17.87 -5.30
C ASP A 261 -9.61 -17.31 -4.12
N LYS A 262 -8.79 -16.30 -4.39
CA LYS A 262 -7.92 -15.66 -3.38
C LYS A 262 -8.41 -14.30 -2.91
N PRO A 263 -9.60 -13.89 -3.30
CA PRO A 263 -10.19 -12.54 -3.36
C PRO A 263 -9.12 -11.43 -3.38
N GLU A 264 -8.32 -11.44 -4.45
CA GLU A 264 -7.29 -10.44 -4.73
C GLU A 264 -7.75 -9.52 -5.87
N TYR A 265 -7.65 -8.21 -5.68
CA TYR A 265 -7.85 -7.24 -6.77
C TYR A 265 -6.61 -7.25 -7.66
N CYS A 266 -6.71 -7.94 -8.80
CA CYS A 266 -5.58 -8.22 -9.68
C CYS A 266 -5.22 -7.04 -10.59
N ASN A 267 -4.02 -7.10 -11.13
CA ASN A 267 -3.46 -6.10 -12.04
C ASN A 267 -3.86 -6.37 -13.51
N ASN A 268 -5.17 -6.40 -13.76
CA ASN A 268 -5.73 -6.56 -15.11
C ASN A 268 -7.08 -5.80 -15.20
N THR A 269 -7.07 -4.69 -15.90
CA THR A 269 -8.22 -3.77 -15.99
C THR A 269 -9.46 -4.43 -16.57
N LYS A 270 -9.30 -5.25 -17.62
CA LYS A 270 -10.39 -5.96 -18.28
C LYS A 270 -11.02 -7.01 -17.38
N VAL A 271 -10.20 -7.88 -16.79
CA VAL A 271 -10.71 -8.96 -15.92
C VAL A 271 -11.41 -8.38 -14.69
N MET A 272 -10.86 -7.34 -14.07
CA MET A 272 -11.48 -6.73 -12.91
C MET A 272 -12.78 -6.01 -13.26
N ALA A 273 -12.84 -5.31 -14.40
CA ALA A 273 -14.09 -4.71 -14.90
C ALA A 273 -15.19 -5.75 -15.16
N ASP A 274 -14.83 -6.89 -15.75
CA ASP A 274 -15.75 -8.01 -15.99
C ASP A 274 -16.30 -8.61 -14.69
N ILE A 275 -15.43 -8.85 -13.70
CA ILE A 275 -15.83 -9.38 -12.38
C ILE A 275 -16.77 -8.39 -11.67
N ILE A 276 -16.45 -7.11 -11.70
CA ILE A 276 -17.24 -6.07 -11.03
C ILE A 276 -18.59 -5.86 -11.71
N SER A 277 -18.63 -5.78 -13.04
CA SER A 277 -19.86 -5.56 -13.81
C SER A 277 -20.83 -6.75 -13.69
N ALA A 278 -20.31 -7.96 -13.68
CA ALA A 278 -21.07 -9.17 -13.48
C ALA A 278 -21.44 -9.43 -12.00
N ASN A 279 -20.95 -8.58 -11.09
CA ASN A 279 -21.05 -8.75 -9.63
C ASN A 279 -20.62 -10.16 -9.18
N GLN A 280 -19.57 -10.69 -9.82
CA GLN A 280 -19.03 -12.00 -9.54
C GLN A 280 -18.06 -11.92 -8.36
N TYR A 281 -18.32 -12.69 -7.35
CA TYR A 281 -17.37 -13.02 -6.27
C TYR A 281 -17.86 -14.29 -5.59
N LYS A 282 -16.94 -15.01 -5.00
CA LYS A 282 -17.26 -16.21 -4.21
C LYS A 282 -17.46 -15.82 -2.76
N ASP A 283 -18.27 -16.59 -2.06
CA ASP A 283 -18.32 -16.53 -0.60
C ASP A 283 -16.96 -16.98 -0.04
N THR A 284 -16.22 -16.05 0.45
CA THR A 284 -14.86 -16.25 0.93
C THR A 284 -14.69 -15.73 2.33
N TYR A 285 -13.64 -16.22 2.97
CA TYR A 285 -13.21 -15.74 4.28
C TYR A 285 -13.06 -14.21 4.36
N VAL A 286 -12.48 -13.59 3.32
CA VAL A 286 -12.29 -12.12 3.27
C VAL A 286 -13.64 -11.39 3.15
N LEU A 287 -14.52 -11.86 2.25
CA LEU A 287 -15.83 -11.23 2.07
C LEU A 287 -16.69 -11.34 3.32
N ASN A 288 -16.64 -12.47 4.00
CA ASN A 288 -17.37 -12.66 5.25
C ASN A 288 -16.85 -11.73 6.36
N ASN A 289 -15.54 -11.47 6.41
CA ASN A 289 -14.98 -10.49 7.33
C ASN A 289 -15.48 -9.06 7.04
N LEU A 290 -15.76 -8.75 5.77
CA LEU A 290 -16.31 -7.46 5.31
C LEU A 290 -17.85 -7.42 5.32
N GLY A 291 -18.53 -8.34 6.05
CA GLY A 291 -19.99 -8.37 6.11
C GLY A 291 -20.66 -8.62 4.76
N GLY A 292 -19.97 -9.20 3.80
CA GLY A 292 -20.44 -9.44 2.44
C GLY A 292 -20.27 -8.25 1.48
N GLN A 293 -19.56 -7.21 1.85
CA GLN A 293 -19.32 -6.07 0.97
C GLN A 293 -18.49 -6.47 -0.25
N ASN A 294 -18.94 -6.11 -1.46
CA ASN A 294 -18.12 -6.20 -2.67
C ASN A 294 -17.08 -5.09 -2.69
N TYR A 295 -15.94 -5.33 -2.04
CA TYR A 295 -14.87 -4.35 -1.90
C TYR A 295 -14.06 -4.13 -3.19
N PHE A 296 -14.19 -4.96 -4.20
CA PHE A 296 -13.58 -4.72 -5.52
C PHE A 296 -14.04 -3.41 -6.14
N LYS A 297 -15.29 -3.00 -5.90
CA LYS A 297 -15.79 -1.68 -6.34
C LYS A 297 -15.05 -0.52 -5.69
N VAL A 298 -14.69 -0.66 -4.41
CA VAL A 298 -13.93 0.35 -3.69
C VAL A 298 -12.50 0.45 -4.22
N LEU A 299 -11.87 -0.71 -4.47
CA LEU A 299 -10.51 -0.75 -5.00
C LEU A 299 -10.44 -0.26 -6.46
N ASP A 300 -11.49 -0.52 -7.26
CA ASP A 300 -11.63 0.03 -8.62
C ASP A 300 -11.69 1.57 -8.63
N GLU A 301 -12.35 2.16 -7.65
CA GLU A 301 -12.29 3.61 -7.47
C GLU A 301 -10.91 4.09 -7.02
N SER A 302 -10.27 3.33 -6.14
CA SER A 302 -8.96 3.72 -5.61
C SER A 302 -7.85 3.70 -6.66
N VAL A 303 -7.80 2.69 -7.56
CA VAL A 303 -6.76 2.60 -8.59
C VAL A 303 -6.77 3.78 -9.57
N LYS A 304 -7.92 4.42 -9.78
CA LYS A 304 -8.09 5.51 -10.75
C LYS A 304 -7.29 6.77 -10.39
N GLY A 305 -7.03 6.97 -9.11
CA GLY A 305 -6.28 8.13 -8.62
C GLY A 305 -4.79 7.89 -8.42
N VAL A 306 -4.31 6.67 -8.64
CA VAL A 306 -2.88 6.35 -8.45
C VAL A 306 -2.07 6.74 -9.68
N ASN A 307 -1.07 7.60 -9.48
CA ASN A 307 -0.10 7.96 -10.50
C ASN A 307 1.29 8.03 -9.88
N LEU A 308 2.16 7.08 -10.23
CA LEU A 308 3.51 6.96 -9.70
C LEU A 308 4.59 7.29 -10.73
N LYS A 309 4.19 7.84 -11.89
CA LYS A 309 5.14 8.11 -12.98
C LYS A 309 6.26 9.05 -12.52
N GLY A 310 7.48 8.54 -12.56
CA GLY A 310 8.69 9.27 -12.19
C GLY A 310 8.84 9.55 -10.69
N LEU A 311 7.96 8.99 -9.82
CA LEU A 311 8.00 9.23 -8.37
C LEU A 311 8.85 8.23 -7.60
N ILE A 312 9.00 7.03 -8.13
CA ILE A 312 9.72 5.95 -7.43
C ILE A 312 11.20 6.01 -7.80
N THR A 313 12.04 5.88 -6.80
CA THR A 313 13.50 5.83 -6.93
C THR A 313 14.07 4.60 -6.22
N PRO A 314 15.30 4.16 -6.54
CA PRO A 314 15.94 3.04 -5.84
C PRO A 314 16.16 3.28 -4.33
N TYR A 315 15.94 4.48 -3.85
CA TYR A 315 16.18 4.92 -2.47
C TYR A 315 14.91 4.92 -1.61
N ASP A 316 13.74 4.74 -2.20
CA ASP A 316 12.44 4.94 -1.54
C ASP A 316 12.27 4.14 -0.25
N ALA A 317 12.66 2.87 -0.22
CA ALA A 317 12.57 2.02 0.97
C ALA A 317 13.33 2.60 2.19
N THR A 318 14.54 3.07 1.95
CA THR A 318 15.40 3.64 2.99
C THR A 318 14.88 5.01 3.41
N ILE A 319 14.63 5.89 2.45
CA ILE A 319 14.26 7.30 2.73
C ILE A 319 12.91 7.37 3.46
N LYS A 320 11.88 6.64 3.02
CA LYS A 320 10.58 6.64 3.70
C LYS A 320 10.67 6.19 5.15
N THR A 321 11.51 5.18 5.43
CA THR A 321 11.71 4.68 6.79
C THR A 321 12.34 5.74 7.69
N LYS A 322 13.37 6.44 7.18
CA LYS A 322 14.00 7.55 7.92
C LYS A 322 13.04 8.71 8.10
N PHE A 323 12.21 9.02 7.09
CA PHE A 323 11.24 10.11 7.14
C PHE A 323 10.18 9.88 8.22
N VAL A 324 9.46 8.76 8.18
CA VAL A 324 8.41 8.46 9.16
C VAL A 324 8.97 8.40 10.58
N LYS A 325 10.17 7.82 10.74
CA LYS A 325 10.88 7.80 12.01
C LYS A 325 11.22 9.20 12.52
N SER A 326 11.77 10.08 11.67
CA SER A 326 12.08 11.45 12.06
C SER A 326 10.85 12.26 12.43
N VAL A 327 9.74 12.10 11.70
CA VAL A 327 8.47 12.74 12.08
C VAL A 327 8.02 12.23 13.44
N LYS A 328 8.04 10.91 13.69
CA LYS A 328 7.65 10.35 15.00
C LYS A 328 8.52 10.88 16.13
N GLU A 329 9.84 10.69 16.04
CA GLU A 329 10.78 10.93 17.15
C GLU A 329 11.05 12.43 17.39
N SER A 330 11.19 13.22 16.30
CA SER A 330 11.55 14.64 16.43
C SER A 330 10.34 15.55 16.51
N TYR A 331 9.36 15.40 15.60
CA TYR A 331 8.21 16.30 15.49
C TYR A 331 7.12 15.99 16.51
N LEU A 332 6.73 14.72 16.64
CA LEU A 332 5.60 14.31 17.49
C LEU A 332 6.01 14.11 18.93
N GLU A 333 7.04 13.29 19.20
CA GLU A 333 7.50 12.97 20.55
C GLU A 333 8.43 14.05 21.11
N GLY A 334 9.36 14.54 20.27
CA GLY A 334 10.36 15.54 20.67
C GLY A 334 9.86 16.97 20.65
N GLY A 335 8.72 17.25 20.01
CA GLY A 335 8.14 18.61 19.94
C GLY A 335 9.00 19.63 19.19
N LYS A 336 9.90 19.17 18.31
CA LYS A 336 10.74 20.03 17.49
C LYS A 336 9.93 20.78 16.44
N SER A 337 10.49 21.86 15.90
CA SER A 337 9.96 22.53 14.71
C SER A 337 10.01 21.63 13.48
N TRP A 338 9.23 21.98 12.44
CA TRP A 338 9.32 21.28 11.16
C TRP A 338 10.72 21.36 10.56
N ASP A 339 11.34 22.54 10.58
CA ASP A 339 12.68 22.76 10.04
C ASP A 339 13.74 21.91 10.77
N ASP A 340 13.68 21.82 12.10
CA ASP A 340 14.58 20.97 12.88
C ASP A 340 14.34 19.48 12.58
N THR A 341 13.07 19.08 12.39
CA THR A 341 12.70 17.71 12.02
C THR A 341 13.24 17.36 10.63
N VAL A 342 13.13 18.27 9.67
CA VAL A 342 13.72 18.12 8.33
C VAL A 342 15.25 17.98 8.42
N ASN A 343 15.92 18.76 9.27
CA ASN A 343 17.36 18.63 9.47
C ASN A 343 17.74 17.28 10.07
N ASP A 344 16.99 16.77 11.06
CA ASP A 344 17.20 15.43 11.60
C ASP A 344 17.00 14.35 10.54
N PHE A 345 15.96 14.48 9.71
CA PHE A 345 15.70 13.58 8.60
C PHE A 345 16.81 13.58 7.56
N LYS A 346 17.29 14.76 7.12
CA LYS A 346 18.43 14.89 6.20
C LYS A 346 19.68 14.22 6.76
N ASN A 347 19.97 14.42 8.03
CA ASN A 347 21.10 13.78 8.72
C ASN A 347 20.95 12.24 8.74
N ALA A 348 19.74 11.74 8.99
CA ALA A 348 19.48 10.31 9.01
C ALA A 348 19.61 9.67 7.61
N VAL A 349 19.23 10.39 6.54
CA VAL A 349 19.42 9.95 5.16
C VAL A 349 20.89 9.95 4.77
N SER A 350 21.62 11.05 5.01
CA SER A 350 23.03 11.17 4.65
C SER A 350 23.95 10.15 5.36
N THR A 351 23.53 9.72 6.54
CA THR A 351 24.24 8.66 7.29
C THR A 351 24.12 7.29 6.61
N GLU A 352 22.99 7.02 5.98
CA GLU A 352 22.67 5.72 5.37
C GLU A 352 23.01 5.68 3.88
N LEU A 353 22.81 6.80 3.18
CA LEU A 353 22.93 6.94 1.72
C LEU A 353 23.98 8.01 1.40
N SER A 354 25.25 7.57 1.33
CA SER A 354 26.39 8.48 1.10
C SER A 354 26.45 9.05 -0.32
N ASP A 355 25.70 8.51 -1.25
CA ASP A 355 25.58 8.91 -2.65
C ASP A 355 24.42 9.89 -2.90
N VAL A 356 23.64 10.22 -1.87
CA VAL A 356 22.55 11.21 -1.94
C VAL A 356 22.96 12.49 -1.26
N ASN A 357 22.96 13.59 -2.01
CA ASN A 357 23.20 14.93 -1.44
C ASN A 357 21.95 15.39 -0.65
N CYS A 358 22.14 15.70 0.63
CA CYS A 358 21.10 16.14 1.56
C CYS A 358 21.19 17.61 1.98
N ASP A 359 22.00 18.42 1.30
CA ASP A 359 22.16 19.85 1.61
C ASP A 359 20.88 20.68 1.39
#